data_855922a605a8bb84358e0086b090b24b
#
_entry.id   855922a605a8bb84358e0086b090b24b
#
_cell.length_a   1.000
_cell.length_b   1.000
_cell.length_c   1.000
_cell.angle_alpha   90.00
_cell.angle_beta   90.00
_cell.angle_gamma   90.00
#
_symmetry.space_group_name_H-M   'P 1'
#
loop_
_entity.id
_entity.type
_entity.pdbx_description
1 polymer ?
#
loop_
_entity_poly.entity_id
_entity_poly.type
_entity_poly.pdbx_seq_one_letter_code
_entity_poly.pdbx_strand_id
1 'polypeptide(L)'
;MKFTITKARSLTAGVIAATIALCPITATPVVAQTSPVTLNTLSASEQAALRNGQTVVTGENGNYQAKILISARPDAVWAVLTDYNNFYRFLPNIASSQILSVNGNTKVVEQISVREVFGVTVRSRLRTESRENGRSQIDFRLIGGDLKTLQGYWKIESVPGSNQVLLIHQVQAEPQPGIPPGIFYGIFKNSLNPTMNAIRQEAQRRS
;
A
#
# COMPACT_ATOMS: atom_id res chain seq x y z
N MET A 1 72.41 33.70 35.19
CA MET A 1 72.08 34.96 35.87
C MET A 1 70.67 34.85 36.32
N LYS A 2 70.48 34.51 37.52
CA LYS A 2 70.01 35.09 38.79
C LYS A 2 68.98 36.24 38.58
N PHE A 3 67.90 36.03 39.32
CA PHE A 3 67.02 36.98 40.07
C PHE A 3 65.57 36.96 39.54
N THR A 4 64.51 37.02 40.32
CA THR A 4 64.25 36.91 41.81
C THR A 4 62.70 36.96 41.94
N ILE A 5 62.22 36.30 42.93
CA ILE A 5 60.86 36.14 43.38
C ILE A 5 60.23 37.48 43.80
N THR A 6 58.96 37.71 43.50
CA THR A 6 58.11 38.51 44.40
C THR A 6 56.69 38.00 44.43
N LYS A 7 56.23 37.75 45.66
CA LYS A 7 54.98 37.21 46.15
C LYS A 7 54.00 38.37 46.35
N ALA A 8 52.79 38.30 45.87
CA ALA A 8 51.68 39.13 46.37
C ALA A 8 50.29 38.41 46.22
N ARG A 9 49.81 38.03 47.31
CA ARG A 9 48.45 38.11 47.95
C ARG A 9 47.21 37.91 47.12
N SER A 10 46.56 36.87 47.51
CA SER A 10 45.13 36.47 47.64
C SER A 10 44.11 37.62 47.56
N LEU A 11 43.11 37.44 46.72
CA LEU A 11 41.76 37.97 46.90
C LEU A 11 40.78 36.90 46.39
N THR A 12 40.07 36.35 47.34
CA THR A 12 38.94 35.42 47.13
C THR A 12 37.76 36.17 46.54
N ALA A 13 37.38 35.84 45.33
CA ALA A 13 36.09 36.22 44.75
C ALA A 13 35.32 34.92 44.44
N GLY A 14 34.25 34.72 45.13
CA GLY A 14 33.36 33.54 44.96
C GLY A 14 32.69 33.55 43.61
N VAL A 15 32.93 32.52 42.83
CA VAL A 15 32.18 32.25 41.59
C VAL A 15 31.04 31.34 41.92
N ILE A 16 29.82 31.88 41.86
CA ILE A 16 28.60 31.10 41.93
C ILE A 16 28.50 30.36 40.57
N ALA A 17 28.79 29.08 40.57
CA ALA A 17 28.57 28.22 39.39
C ALA A 17 27.07 27.94 39.26
N ALA A 18 26.40 28.64 38.36
CA ALA A 18 25.07 28.29 37.93
C ALA A 18 25.18 27.08 36.99
N THR A 19 24.89 25.90 37.49
CA THR A 19 24.74 24.68 36.69
C THR A 19 23.45 24.76 35.89
N ILE A 20 23.55 25.11 34.62
CA ILE A 20 22.45 24.97 33.64
C ILE A 20 22.35 23.48 33.33
N ALA A 21 21.36 22.80 33.89
CA ALA A 21 21.00 21.45 33.51
C ALA A 21 20.41 21.48 32.10
N LEU A 22 21.18 21.08 31.09
CA LEU A 22 20.68 20.79 29.76
C LEU A 22 19.89 19.47 29.87
N CYS A 23 18.55 19.56 29.92
CA CYS A 23 17.70 18.39 29.66
C CYS A 23 17.81 18.02 28.16
N PRO A 24 18.20 16.79 27.81
CA PRO A 24 18.13 16.36 26.43
C PRO A 24 16.64 16.24 26.05
N ILE A 25 16.17 17.07 25.13
CA ILE A 25 14.86 16.92 24.50
C ILE A 25 14.99 15.71 23.55
N THR A 26 14.59 14.54 24.05
CA THR A 26 14.41 13.38 23.20
C THR A 26 13.16 13.61 22.36
N ALA A 27 13.36 14.05 21.11
CA ALA A 27 12.29 14.07 20.11
C ALA A 27 11.91 12.62 19.79
N THR A 28 10.83 12.13 20.39
CA THR A 28 10.20 10.89 19.95
C THR A 28 9.66 11.10 18.53
N PRO A 29 9.99 10.23 17.56
CA PRO A 29 9.38 10.32 16.24
C PRO A 29 7.87 10.11 16.40
N VAL A 30 7.10 11.15 16.09
CA VAL A 30 5.65 11.02 15.93
C VAL A 30 5.42 10.19 14.67
N VAL A 31 5.22 8.88 14.87
CA VAL A 31 4.68 8.03 13.82
C VAL A 31 3.25 8.51 13.58
N ALA A 32 3.02 9.14 12.44
CA ALA A 32 1.69 9.53 12.03
C ALA A 32 0.84 8.25 11.96
N GLN A 33 -0.02 8.06 12.96
CA GLN A 33 -1.02 7.01 12.97
C GLN A 33 -2.05 7.40 11.91
N THR A 34 -1.94 6.82 10.71
CA THR A 34 -3.02 6.87 9.73
C THR A 34 -4.21 6.14 10.34
N SER A 35 -5.25 6.91 10.67
CA SER A 35 -6.52 6.33 11.15
C SER A 35 -7.02 5.28 10.17
N PRO A 36 -7.55 4.15 10.62
CA PRO A 36 -8.07 3.12 9.74
C PRO A 36 -9.16 3.72 8.84
N VAL A 37 -9.03 3.49 7.52
CA VAL A 37 -10.08 3.86 6.57
C VAL A 37 -11.21 2.88 6.76
N THR A 38 -12.29 3.31 7.39
CA THR A 38 -13.52 2.53 7.56
C THR A 38 -14.64 3.14 6.70
N LEU A 39 -15.71 2.38 6.44
CA LEU A 39 -16.84 2.89 5.67
C LEU A 39 -17.36 4.23 6.22
N ASN A 40 -17.38 4.39 7.54
CA ASN A 40 -17.91 5.59 8.22
C ASN A 40 -16.98 6.81 8.13
N THR A 41 -15.71 6.64 7.76
CA THR A 41 -14.77 7.75 7.56
C THR A 41 -14.75 8.28 6.13
N LEU A 42 -15.50 7.64 5.22
CA LEU A 42 -15.62 8.07 3.83
C LEU A 42 -16.64 9.21 3.70
N SER A 43 -16.52 9.99 2.63
CA SER A 43 -17.51 11.01 2.28
C SER A 43 -18.89 10.40 2.03
N ALA A 44 -19.96 11.18 2.23
CA ALA A 44 -21.32 10.71 1.99
C ALA A 44 -21.53 10.20 0.56
N SER A 45 -20.90 10.84 -0.43
CA SER A 45 -20.97 10.44 -1.84
C SER A 45 -20.28 9.10 -2.08
N GLU A 46 -19.09 8.87 -1.49
CA GLU A 46 -18.40 7.59 -1.59
C GLU A 46 -19.21 6.46 -0.93
N GLN A 47 -19.76 6.72 0.27
CA GLN A 47 -20.62 5.76 0.95
C GLN A 47 -21.85 5.40 0.11
N ALA A 48 -22.52 6.38 -0.50
CA ALA A 48 -23.66 6.13 -1.37
C ALA A 48 -23.28 5.30 -2.60
N ALA A 49 -22.17 5.65 -3.28
CA ALA A 49 -21.67 4.89 -4.42
C ALA A 49 -21.35 3.44 -4.05
N LEU A 50 -20.65 3.21 -2.94
CA LEU A 50 -20.30 1.88 -2.45
C LEU A 50 -21.55 1.04 -2.09
N ARG A 51 -22.55 1.65 -1.42
CA ARG A 51 -23.82 0.98 -1.08
C ARG A 51 -24.65 0.64 -2.33
N ASN A 52 -24.52 1.43 -3.39
CA ASN A 52 -25.11 1.14 -4.70
C ASN A 52 -24.29 0.11 -5.52
N GLY A 53 -23.31 -0.54 -4.91
CA GLY A 53 -22.50 -1.58 -5.54
C GLY A 53 -21.45 -1.06 -6.52
N GLN A 54 -21.17 0.23 -6.50
CA GLN A 54 -20.15 0.83 -7.37
C GLN A 54 -18.75 0.69 -6.75
N THR A 55 -17.74 0.59 -7.60
CA THR A 55 -16.34 0.75 -7.20
C THR A 55 -16.01 2.24 -7.17
N VAL A 56 -15.46 2.73 -6.07
CA VAL A 56 -14.95 4.10 -5.96
C VAL A 56 -13.45 4.08 -6.22
N VAL A 57 -13.00 4.81 -7.25
CA VAL A 57 -11.59 4.96 -7.59
C VAL A 57 -11.19 6.43 -7.47
N THR A 58 -10.23 6.73 -6.61
CA THR A 58 -9.67 8.08 -6.39
C THR A 58 -8.19 8.10 -6.70
N GLY A 59 -7.61 9.29 -6.82
CA GLY A 59 -6.20 9.49 -7.12
C GLY A 59 -5.89 9.71 -8.60
N GLU A 60 -4.63 10.00 -8.86
CA GLU A 60 -4.10 10.36 -10.19
C GLU A 60 -2.63 10.02 -10.34
N ASN A 61 -2.10 10.14 -11.55
CA ASN A 61 -0.66 10.05 -11.83
C ASN A 61 0.03 8.79 -11.26
N GLY A 62 -0.66 7.64 -11.36
CA GLY A 62 -0.13 6.36 -10.89
C GLY A 62 -0.35 6.09 -9.40
N ASN A 63 -0.87 7.03 -8.63
CA ASN A 63 -1.19 6.83 -7.22
C ASN A 63 -2.72 6.77 -7.05
N TYR A 64 -3.26 5.57 -6.88
CA TYR A 64 -4.70 5.34 -6.86
C TYR A 64 -5.13 4.58 -5.63
N GLN A 65 -6.36 4.88 -5.19
CA GLN A 65 -7.07 4.05 -4.22
C GLN A 65 -8.40 3.60 -4.81
N ALA A 66 -8.62 2.30 -4.86
CA ALA A 66 -9.90 1.69 -5.25
C ALA A 66 -10.57 1.05 -4.03
N LYS A 67 -11.88 1.26 -3.89
CA LYS A 67 -12.71 0.74 -2.80
C LYS A 67 -13.95 0.08 -3.36
N ILE A 68 -14.38 -1.04 -2.75
CA ILE A 68 -15.63 -1.72 -3.10
C ILE A 68 -16.22 -2.40 -1.86
N LEU A 69 -17.57 -2.38 -1.72
CA LEU A 69 -18.27 -3.21 -0.75
C LEU A 69 -18.52 -4.60 -1.34
N ILE A 70 -18.25 -5.61 -0.53
CA ILE A 70 -18.44 -7.02 -0.90
C ILE A 70 -19.34 -7.67 0.14
N SER A 71 -20.47 -8.23 -0.29
CA SER A 71 -21.36 -9.03 0.55
C SER A 71 -20.82 -10.46 0.63
N ALA A 72 -19.78 -10.62 1.44
CA ALA A 72 -19.08 -11.87 1.69
C ALA A 72 -18.36 -11.81 3.04
N ARG A 73 -18.06 -12.98 3.62
CA ARG A 73 -17.25 -13.06 4.84
C ARG A 73 -15.80 -12.65 4.57
N PRO A 74 -15.09 -12.04 5.54
CA PRO A 74 -13.68 -11.65 5.38
C PRO A 74 -12.80 -12.81 4.91
N ASP A 75 -13.01 -14.02 5.41
CA ASP A 75 -12.25 -15.21 5.02
C ASP A 75 -12.43 -15.58 3.53
N ALA A 76 -13.63 -15.39 2.96
CA ALA A 76 -13.86 -15.65 1.54
C ALA A 76 -13.10 -14.62 0.68
N VAL A 77 -13.11 -13.34 1.07
CA VAL A 77 -12.34 -12.30 0.38
C VAL A 77 -10.84 -12.56 0.51
N TRP A 78 -10.37 -12.96 1.70
CA TRP A 78 -8.98 -13.34 1.91
C TRP A 78 -8.56 -14.51 1.02
N ALA A 79 -9.39 -15.56 0.96
CA ALA A 79 -9.13 -16.73 0.12
C ALA A 79 -9.02 -16.38 -1.37
N VAL A 80 -9.77 -15.38 -1.85
CA VAL A 80 -9.66 -14.87 -3.23
C VAL A 80 -8.36 -14.10 -3.42
N LEU A 81 -8.02 -13.18 -2.51
CA LEU A 81 -6.82 -12.33 -2.62
C LEU A 81 -5.52 -13.12 -2.51
N THR A 82 -5.54 -14.30 -1.88
CA THR A 82 -4.36 -15.16 -1.71
C THR A 82 -4.33 -16.36 -2.65
N ASP A 83 -5.29 -16.47 -3.55
CA ASP A 83 -5.35 -17.54 -4.56
C ASP A 83 -4.48 -17.22 -5.79
N TYR A 84 -3.22 -16.85 -5.54
CA TYR A 84 -2.28 -16.34 -6.53
C TYR A 84 -2.13 -17.24 -7.76
N ASN A 85 -2.14 -18.55 -7.61
CA ASN A 85 -1.98 -19.48 -8.73
C ASN A 85 -3.20 -19.53 -9.65
N ASN A 86 -4.34 -19.00 -9.23
CA ASN A 86 -5.60 -19.05 -9.96
C ASN A 86 -6.11 -17.68 -10.42
N PHE A 87 -5.35 -16.61 -10.24
CA PHE A 87 -5.77 -15.26 -10.67
C PHE A 87 -6.17 -15.21 -12.15
N TYR A 88 -5.53 -15.99 -13.02
CA TYR A 88 -5.86 -16.07 -14.43
C TYR A 88 -7.28 -16.59 -14.71
N ARG A 89 -7.94 -17.23 -13.74
CA ARG A 89 -9.31 -17.79 -13.89
C ARG A 89 -10.39 -16.74 -13.69
N PHE A 90 -10.12 -15.68 -12.95
CA PHE A 90 -11.15 -14.70 -12.59
C PHE A 90 -10.72 -13.24 -12.73
N LEU A 91 -9.43 -12.91 -12.66
CA LEU A 91 -8.99 -11.52 -12.88
C LEU A 91 -8.93 -11.21 -14.38
N PRO A 92 -9.43 -10.02 -14.79
CA PRO A 92 -9.40 -9.65 -16.19
C PRO A 92 -7.96 -9.44 -16.68
N ASN A 93 -7.72 -9.82 -17.92
CA ASN A 93 -6.44 -9.65 -18.62
C ASN A 93 -5.24 -10.38 -17.98
N ILE A 94 -5.42 -11.25 -17.00
CA ILE A 94 -4.36 -12.12 -16.48
C ILE A 94 -4.34 -13.41 -17.28
N ALA A 95 -3.29 -13.61 -18.08
CA ALA A 95 -3.10 -14.82 -18.87
C ALA A 95 -2.45 -15.96 -18.09
N SER A 96 -1.59 -15.63 -17.11
CA SER A 96 -1.03 -16.62 -16.17
C SER A 96 -0.66 -15.95 -14.85
N SER A 97 -0.69 -16.74 -13.78
CA SER A 97 -0.27 -16.31 -12.46
C SER A 97 0.27 -17.51 -11.69
N GLN A 98 1.42 -17.36 -11.04
CA GLN A 98 2.04 -18.44 -10.29
C GLN A 98 2.89 -17.91 -9.12
N ILE A 99 2.93 -18.71 -8.05
CA ILE A 99 3.86 -18.50 -6.94
C ILE A 99 5.21 -19.07 -7.36
N LEU A 100 6.26 -18.24 -7.33
CA LEU A 100 7.64 -18.66 -7.61
C LEU A 100 8.38 -19.13 -6.35
N SER A 101 8.09 -18.49 -5.20
CA SER A 101 8.67 -18.88 -3.92
C SER A 101 7.79 -18.46 -2.75
N VAL A 102 7.94 -19.16 -1.62
CA VAL A 102 7.26 -18.88 -0.36
C VAL A 102 8.32 -18.84 0.76
N ASN A 103 8.26 -17.76 1.55
CA ASN A 103 9.08 -17.61 2.75
C ASN A 103 8.19 -17.06 3.89
N GLY A 104 7.71 -17.94 4.76
CA GLY A 104 6.75 -17.60 5.81
C GLY A 104 5.48 -17.00 5.22
N ASN A 105 5.17 -15.76 5.63
CA ASN A 105 4.02 -14.99 5.13
C ASN A 105 4.31 -14.19 3.85
N THR A 106 5.48 -14.34 3.27
CA THR A 106 5.90 -13.62 2.06
C THR A 106 5.92 -14.58 0.87
N LYS A 107 5.31 -14.17 -0.23
CA LYS A 107 5.26 -14.92 -1.48
C LYS A 107 5.79 -14.08 -2.62
N VAL A 108 6.58 -14.69 -3.50
CA VAL A 108 6.96 -14.10 -4.78
C VAL A 108 5.98 -14.63 -5.83
N VAL A 109 5.25 -13.72 -6.46
CA VAL A 109 4.22 -14.05 -7.44
C VAL A 109 4.62 -13.46 -8.79
N GLU A 110 4.56 -14.28 -9.83
CA GLU A 110 4.71 -13.82 -11.21
C GLU A 110 3.34 -13.82 -11.90
N GLN A 111 3.02 -12.72 -12.55
CA GLN A 111 1.81 -12.56 -13.34
C GLN A 111 2.15 -12.10 -14.75
N ILE A 112 1.45 -12.67 -15.72
CA ILE A 112 1.50 -12.22 -17.11
C ILE A 112 0.11 -11.71 -17.47
N SER A 113 0.04 -10.44 -17.86
CA SER A 113 -1.18 -9.84 -18.39
C SER A 113 -1.10 -9.71 -19.91
N VAL A 114 -2.25 -9.85 -20.55
CA VAL A 114 -2.41 -9.63 -22.00
C VAL A 114 -3.63 -8.76 -22.20
N ARG A 115 -3.48 -7.69 -22.95
CA ARG A 115 -4.58 -6.76 -23.27
C ARG A 115 -4.42 -6.12 -24.64
N GLU A 116 -5.53 -5.75 -25.23
CA GLU A 116 -5.52 -4.94 -26.45
C GLU A 116 -5.45 -3.45 -26.09
N VAL A 117 -4.50 -2.75 -26.72
CA VAL A 117 -4.30 -1.30 -26.56
C VAL A 117 -4.19 -0.70 -27.96
N PHE A 118 -5.18 0.08 -28.37
CA PHE A 118 -5.25 0.68 -29.71
C PHE A 118 -5.06 -0.33 -30.87
N GLY A 119 -5.66 -1.53 -30.73
CA GLY A 119 -5.56 -2.61 -31.73
C GLY A 119 -4.23 -3.38 -31.70
N VAL A 120 -3.38 -3.13 -30.70
CA VAL A 120 -2.12 -3.87 -30.52
C VAL A 120 -2.22 -4.73 -29.25
N THR A 121 -1.89 -6.00 -29.36
CA THR A 121 -1.80 -6.89 -28.22
C THR A 121 -0.54 -6.56 -27.40
N VAL A 122 -0.73 -6.08 -26.18
CA VAL A 122 0.35 -5.79 -25.22
C VAL A 122 0.41 -6.90 -24.20
N ARG A 123 1.57 -7.53 -24.07
CA ARG A 123 1.89 -8.52 -23.04
C ARG A 123 2.82 -7.88 -22.02
N SER A 124 2.48 -8.01 -20.74
CA SER A 124 3.29 -7.48 -19.65
C SER A 124 3.48 -8.55 -18.57
N ARG A 125 4.71 -8.67 -18.09
CA ARG A 125 5.10 -9.56 -17.00
C ARG A 125 5.45 -8.74 -15.78
N LEU A 126 4.89 -9.11 -14.65
CA LEU A 126 5.17 -8.50 -13.34
C LEU A 126 5.56 -9.60 -12.36
N ARG A 127 6.59 -9.34 -11.59
CA ARG A 127 7.00 -10.17 -10.46
C ARG A 127 6.93 -9.32 -9.22
N THR A 128 6.06 -9.71 -8.28
CA THR A 128 5.83 -8.99 -7.03
C THR A 128 6.21 -9.84 -5.84
N GLU A 129 6.73 -9.21 -4.82
CA GLU A 129 6.79 -9.75 -3.47
C GLU A 129 5.54 -9.31 -2.74
N SER A 130 4.76 -10.27 -2.24
CA SER A 130 3.50 -10.07 -1.52
C SER A 130 3.65 -10.60 -0.10
N ARG A 131 3.44 -9.72 0.90
CA ARG A 131 3.51 -10.04 2.32
C ARG A 131 2.12 -10.05 2.93
N GLU A 132 1.72 -11.20 3.48
CA GLU A 132 0.41 -11.42 4.10
C GLU A 132 0.44 -11.07 5.58
N ASN A 133 -0.41 -10.13 6.03
CA ASN A 133 -0.45 -9.63 7.40
C ASN A 133 -1.83 -9.91 8.03
N GLY A 134 -1.88 -10.82 8.97
CA GLY A 134 -3.04 -11.06 9.84
C GLY A 134 -4.35 -11.40 9.14
N ARG A 135 -4.33 -11.96 7.92
CA ARG A 135 -5.50 -12.29 7.09
C ARG A 135 -6.41 -11.08 6.79
N SER A 136 -5.88 -9.87 6.92
CA SER A 136 -6.62 -8.63 6.68
C SER A 136 -5.90 -7.67 5.74
N GLN A 137 -4.59 -7.83 5.55
CA GLN A 137 -3.81 -6.97 4.67
C GLN A 137 -2.73 -7.75 3.93
N ILE A 138 -2.51 -7.39 2.68
CA ILE A 138 -1.42 -7.87 1.84
C ILE A 138 -0.67 -6.65 1.33
N ASP A 139 0.57 -6.49 1.76
CA ASP A 139 1.46 -5.48 1.18
C ASP A 139 2.19 -6.11 -0.02
N PHE A 140 2.35 -5.36 -1.09
CA PHE A 140 3.07 -5.85 -2.27
C PHE A 140 4.03 -4.80 -2.82
N ARG A 141 5.10 -5.28 -3.42
CA ARG A 141 6.07 -4.46 -4.15
C ARG A 141 6.60 -5.20 -5.36
N LEU A 142 6.89 -4.46 -6.42
CA LEU A 142 7.56 -4.99 -7.61
C LEU A 142 9.00 -5.37 -7.28
N ILE A 143 9.41 -6.55 -7.73
CA ILE A 143 10.80 -7.03 -7.65
C ILE A 143 11.37 -7.36 -9.04
N GLY A 144 10.58 -7.19 -10.10
CA GLY A 144 11.01 -7.34 -11.50
C GLY A 144 9.84 -7.33 -12.47
N GLY A 145 10.11 -7.04 -13.74
CA GLY A 145 9.14 -7.03 -14.82
C GLY A 145 9.06 -5.70 -15.57
N ASP A 146 7.94 -5.46 -16.25
CA ASP A 146 7.78 -4.45 -17.29
C ASP A 146 7.26 -3.09 -16.76
N LEU A 147 7.28 -2.88 -15.45
CA LEU A 147 7.06 -1.56 -14.83
C LEU A 147 8.33 -1.05 -14.15
N LYS A 148 8.43 0.26 -14.00
CA LYS A 148 9.47 0.90 -13.19
C LYS A 148 9.17 0.75 -11.71
N THR A 149 7.91 0.96 -11.31
CA THR A 149 7.43 0.85 -9.94
C THR A 149 6.06 0.21 -9.91
N LEU A 150 5.82 -0.67 -8.95
CA LEU A 150 4.51 -1.14 -8.55
C LEU A 150 4.58 -1.52 -7.08
N GLN A 151 3.80 -0.82 -6.24
CA GLN A 151 3.73 -1.11 -4.81
C GLN A 151 2.39 -0.67 -4.24
N GLY A 152 2.05 -1.21 -3.09
CA GLY A 152 0.81 -0.84 -2.41
C GLY A 152 0.33 -1.92 -1.45
N TYR A 153 -0.97 -1.91 -1.21
CA TYR A 153 -1.59 -2.92 -0.37
C TYR A 153 -3.03 -3.23 -0.80
N TRP A 154 -3.48 -4.39 -0.38
CA TRP A 154 -4.87 -4.79 -0.27
C TRP A 154 -5.26 -4.83 1.19
N LYS A 155 -6.42 -4.29 1.56
CA LYS A 155 -6.91 -4.30 2.94
C LYS A 155 -8.38 -4.69 2.98
N ILE A 156 -8.71 -5.58 3.92
CA ILE A 156 -10.06 -6.05 4.19
C ILE A 156 -10.52 -5.43 5.51
N GLU A 157 -11.57 -4.64 5.47
CA GLU A 157 -12.21 -4.03 6.64
C GLU A 157 -13.62 -4.58 6.81
N SER A 158 -13.90 -5.23 7.93
CA SER A 158 -15.25 -5.69 8.24
C SER A 158 -16.18 -4.50 8.49
N VAL A 159 -17.39 -4.54 7.93
CA VAL A 159 -18.41 -3.51 8.18
C VAL A 159 -19.21 -3.93 9.41
N PRO A 160 -19.15 -3.17 10.53
CA PRO A 160 -19.84 -3.54 11.75
C PRO A 160 -21.36 -3.72 11.54
N GLY A 161 -21.92 -4.76 12.15
CA GLY A 161 -23.36 -5.04 12.08
C GLY A 161 -23.85 -5.58 10.74
N SER A 162 -22.95 -5.97 9.83
CA SER A 162 -23.32 -6.53 8.53
C SER A 162 -22.41 -7.71 8.14
N ASN A 163 -22.86 -8.51 7.17
CA ASN A 163 -22.04 -9.56 6.55
C ASN A 163 -21.32 -8.98 5.30
N GLN A 164 -20.73 -7.80 5.45
CA GLN A 164 -20.03 -7.12 4.35
C GLN A 164 -18.61 -6.76 4.76
N VAL A 165 -17.76 -6.63 3.78
CA VAL A 165 -16.42 -6.08 3.93
C VAL A 165 -16.23 -4.90 2.98
N LEU A 166 -15.48 -3.90 3.41
CA LEU A 166 -14.90 -2.89 2.55
C LEU A 166 -13.53 -3.39 2.12
N LEU A 167 -13.39 -3.71 0.84
CA LEU A 167 -12.09 -4.02 0.24
C LEU A 167 -11.46 -2.72 -0.26
N ILE A 168 -10.24 -2.46 0.17
CA ILE A 168 -9.43 -1.29 -0.20
C ILE A 168 -8.19 -1.78 -0.93
N HIS A 169 -7.92 -1.20 -2.09
CA HIS A 169 -6.70 -1.38 -2.85
C HIS A 169 -6.00 -0.03 -3.02
N GLN A 170 -4.88 0.14 -2.34
CA GLN A 170 -3.98 1.27 -2.56
C GLN A 170 -2.85 0.81 -3.46
N VAL A 171 -2.57 1.56 -4.53
CA VAL A 171 -1.53 1.20 -5.47
C VAL A 171 -0.81 2.42 -6.01
N GLN A 172 0.51 2.31 -6.09
CA GLN A 172 1.39 3.21 -6.80
C GLN A 172 2.05 2.45 -7.96
N ALA A 173 1.95 2.98 -9.18
CA ALA A 173 2.51 2.38 -10.37
C ALA A 173 3.16 3.44 -11.26
N GLU A 174 4.35 3.13 -11.81
CA GLU A 174 5.05 3.96 -12.78
C GLU A 174 5.46 3.10 -13.99
N PRO A 175 5.29 3.62 -15.22
CA PRO A 175 5.75 2.93 -16.42
C PRO A 175 7.27 2.96 -16.55
N GLN A 176 7.82 2.03 -17.33
CA GLN A 176 9.21 2.13 -17.80
C GLN A 176 9.43 3.39 -18.64
N PRO A 177 10.65 3.94 -18.68
CA PRO A 177 11.01 5.01 -19.59
C PRO A 177 10.65 4.65 -21.05
N GLY A 178 10.11 5.63 -21.79
CA GLY A 178 9.67 5.43 -23.18
C GLY A 178 8.18 5.12 -23.34
N ILE A 179 7.48 4.75 -22.27
CA ILE A 179 6.01 4.60 -22.31
C ILE A 179 5.38 5.96 -21.96
N PRO A 180 4.50 6.53 -22.80
CA PRO A 180 3.84 7.80 -22.52
C PRO A 180 3.02 7.73 -21.22
N PRO A 181 3.31 8.54 -20.20
CA PRO A 181 2.67 8.43 -18.87
C PRO A 181 1.15 8.56 -18.91
N GLY A 182 0.63 9.49 -19.71
CA GLY A 182 -0.82 9.71 -19.82
C GLY A 182 -1.58 8.49 -20.35
N ILE A 183 -1.01 7.78 -21.32
CA ILE A 183 -1.59 6.52 -21.85
C ILE A 183 -1.54 5.45 -20.77
N PHE A 184 -0.39 5.27 -20.13
CA PHE A 184 -0.20 4.28 -19.09
C PHE A 184 -1.18 4.51 -17.92
N TYR A 185 -1.22 5.73 -17.38
CA TYR A 185 -2.08 6.03 -16.23
C TYR A 185 -3.57 5.90 -16.54
N GLY A 186 -3.99 6.27 -17.76
CA GLY A 186 -5.37 6.06 -18.20
C GLY A 186 -5.75 4.58 -18.23
N ILE A 187 -4.94 3.75 -18.86
CA ILE A 187 -5.15 2.29 -18.94
C ILE A 187 -5.10 1.66 -17.54
N PHE A 188 -4.15 2.06 -16.71
CA PHE A 188 -3.98 1.52 -15.36
C PHE A 188 -5.21 1.85 -14.49
N LYS A 189 -5.61 3.12 -14.42
CA LYS A 189 -6.80 3.56 -13.66
C LYS A 189 -8.06 2.82 -14.11
N ASN A 190 -8.28 2.71 -15.42
CA ASN A 190 -9.44 2.03 -15.98
C ASN A 190 -9.45 0.52 -15.71
N SER A 191 -8.31 -0.10 -15.41
CA SER A 191 -8.23 -1.52 -15.03
C SER A 191 -8.67 -1.81 -13.58
N LEU A 192 -8.70 -0.80 -12.71
CA LEU A 192 -9.02 -0.99 -11.29
C LEU A 192 -10.47 -1.41 -11.07
N ASN A 193 -11.42 -0.77 -11.73
CA ASN A 193 -12.84 -1.08 -11.58
C ASN A 193 -13.16 -2.55 -11.99
N PRO A 194 -12.83 -3.05 -13.17
CA PRO A 194 -13.08 -4.44 -13.52
C PRO A 194 -12.35 -5.43 -12.62
N THR A 195 -11.13 -5.11 -12.14
CA THR A 195 -10.40 -5.95 -11.19
C THR A 195 -11.14 -6.07 -9.84
N MET A 196 -11.59 -4.94 -9.27
CA MET A 196 -12.35 -4.92 -8.02
C MET A 196 -13.67 -5.70 -8.13
N ASN A 197 -14.37 -5.54 -9.27
CA ASN A 197 -15.61 -6.27 -9.53
C ASN A 197 -15.39 -7.78 -9.68
N ALA A 198 -14.32 -8.21 -10.34
CA ALA A 198 -13.97 -9.63 -10.48
C ALA A 198 -13.68 -10.27 -9.12
N ILE A 199 -12.92 -9.59 -8.25
CA ILE A 199 -12.67 -10.04 -6.87
C ILE A 199 -13.98 -10.15 -6.09
N ARG A 200 -14.88 -9.16 -6.19
CA ARG A 200 -16.20 -9.20 -5.54
C ARG A 200 -17.01 -10.41 -5.98
N GLN A 201 -17.14 -10.61 -7.28
CA GLN A 201 -17.91 -11.73 -7.83
C GLN A 201 -17.35 -13.08 -7.35
N GLU A 202 -16.03 -13.23 -7.40
CA GLU A 202 -15.38 -14.47 -6.97
C GLU A 202 -15.50 -14.70 -5.46
N ALA A 203 -15.39 -13.65 -4.63
CA ALA A 203 -15.58 -13.74 -3.19
C ALA A 203 -17.02 -14.12 -2.81
N GLN A 204 -17.99 -13.54 -3.50
CA GLN A 204 -19.42 -13.88 -3.31
C GLN A 204 -19.72 -15.33 -3.72
N ARG A 205 -19.08 -15.83 -4.77
CA ARG A 205 -19.22 -17.23 -5.22
C ARG A 205 -18.64 -18.22 -4.20
N ARG A 206 -17.62 -17.82 -3.42
CA ARG A 206 -16.95 -18.65 -2.40
C ARG A 206 -17.54 -18.51 -0.98
N SER A 207 -18.55 -17.65 -0.79
CA SER A 207 -19.15 -17.35 0.53
C SER A 207 -20.19 -18.36 0.96
#